data_06c53a229d60cc6697c6ea36773db858
#
_entry.id   06c53a229d60cc6697c6ea36773db858
#
_cell.length_a   1.000
_cell.length_b   1.000
_cell.length_c   1.000
_cell.angle_alpha   90.00
_cell.angle_beta   90.00
_cell.angle_gamma   90.00
#
_symmetry.space_group_name_H-M   'P 1'
#
loop_
_entity.id
_entity.type
_entity.pdbx_description
1 polymer ?
#
loop_
_entity_poly.entity_id
_entity_poly.type
_entity_poly.pdbx_seq_one_letter_code
_entity_poly.pdbx_strand_id
1 'polypeptide(L)'
;MLDEFLGGLDGTPSCIMGNNKLISKLRACARRASMYQVTKDNWGNQVENYGSIPFVDMKTKPGTNDEVVGIDDDAGTTSLYVARLAMDGLHAVSFAGVAPVQIWLPDFSTAGAVKKGEVEMNAAIALKASKAAGVFRNIKVK
;
A
#
# COMPACT_ATOMS: atom_id res chain seq x y z
N MET A 1 2.11 22.30 -2.28
CA MET A 1 3.02 21.30 -1.69
C MET A 1 2.63 19.85 -2.00
N LEU A 2 1.42 19.34 -1.64
CA LEU A 2 1.04 17.97 -2.04
C LEU A 2 0.84 17.87 -3.55
N ASP A 3 0.14 18.81 -4.17
CA ASP A 3 -0.08 18.84 -5.63
C ASP A 3 1.22 18.95 -6.41
N GLU A 4 2.16 19.75 -5.93
CA GLU A 4 3.50 19.89 -6.50
C GLU A 4 4.28 18.57 -6.42
N PHE A 5 4.19 17.87 -5.28
CA PHE A 5 4.79 16.55 -5.13
C PHE A 5 4.16 15.53 -6.09
N LEU A 6 2.83 15.51 -6.18
CA LEU A 6 2.11 14.62 -7.10
C LEU A 6 2.42 14.96 -8.57
N GLY A 7 2.54 16.24 -8.89
CA GLY A 7 2.92 16.71 -10.24
C GLY A 7 4.36 16.36 -10.64
N GLY A 8 5.24 16.06 -9.68
CA GLY A 8 6.60 15.60 -9.95
C GLY A 8 6.72 14.10 -10.29
N LEU A 9 5.63 13.35 -10.15
CA LEU A 9 5.57 11.92 -10.46
C LEU A 9 5.15 11.67 -11.90
N ASP A 10 5.53 10.51 -12.42
CA ASP A 10 5.22 10.09 -13.78
C ASP A 10 3.81 9.49 -13.85
N GLY A 11 2.88 10.23 -14.44
CA GLY A 11 1.49 9.85 -14.58
C GLY A 11 0.68 9.95 -13.27
N THR A 12 -0.59 9.53 -13.32
CA THR A 12 -1.48 9.60 -12.16
C THR A 12 -1.19 8.43 -11.21
N PRO A 13 -0.88 8.71 -9.93
CA PRO A 13 -0.70 7.67 -8.94
C PRO A 13 -1.98 6.85 -8.71
N SER A 14 -1.81 5.58 -8.39
CA SER A 14 -2.94 4.68 -8.11
C SER A 14 -3.44 4.79 -6.67
N CYS A 15 -2.58 5.20 -5.73
CA CYS A 15 -2.94 5.34 -4.33
C CYS A 15 -1.97 6.24 -3.56
N ILE A 16 -2.50 6.83 -2.49
CA ILE A 16 -1.75 7.56 -1.47
C ILE A 16 -1.80 6.73 -0.19
N MET A 17 -0.64 6.26 0.26
CA MET A 17 -0.50 5.37 1.40
C MET A 17 0.16 6.07 2.57
N GLY A 18 -0.31 5.84 3.76
CA GLY A 18 0.26 6.43 4.95
C GLY A 18 -0.32 5.87 6.24
N ASN A 19 0.08 6.48 7.31
CA ASN A 19 -0.40 6.20 8.65
C ASN A 19 -1.78 6.83 8.87
N ASN A 20 -2.60 6.24 9.73
CA ASN A 20 -3.95 6.71 10.03
C ASN A 20 -4.00 8.19 10.48
N LYS A 21 -3.07 8.64 11.34
CA LYS A 21 -3.02 10.05 11.78
C LYS A 21 -2.74 11.00 10.62
N LEU A 22 -1.80 10.63 9.73
CA LEU A 22 -1.49 11.39 8.54
C LEU A 22 -2.69 11.44 7.59
N ILE A 23 -3.30 10.29 7.31
CA ILE A 23 -4.48 10.20 6.43
C ILE A 23 -5.63 11.08 6.96
N SER A 24 -5.87 11.07 8.28
CA SER A 24 -6.90 11.92 8.90
C SER A 24 -6.63 13.41 8.70
N LYS A 25 -5.37 13.85 8.82
CA LYS A 25 -4.97 15.24 8.52
C LYS A 25 -5.10 15.58 7.05
N LEU A 26 -4.73 14.66 6.16
CA LEU A 26 -4.87 14.84 4.72
C LEU A 26 -6.34 14.96 4.30
N ARG A 27 -7.23 14.15 4.88
CA ARG A 27 -8.69 14.29 4.69
C ARG A 27 -9.20 15.65 5.10
N ALA A 28 -8.76 16.16 6.25
CA ALA A 28 -9.14 17.50 6.71
C ALA A 28 -8.64 18.60 5.74
N CYS A 29 -7.42 18.48 5.24
CA CYS A 29 -6.87 19.39 4.24
C CYS A 29 -7.60 19.29 2.89
N ALA A 30 -7.90 18.09 2.42
CA ALA A 30 -8.62 17.85 1.18
C ALA A 30 -10.03 18.44 1.22
N ARG A 31 -10.73 18.31 2.36
CA ARG A 31 -12.06 18.94 2.56
C ARG A 31 -11.98 20.47 2.48
N ARG A 32 -10.96 21.07 3.10
CA ARG A 32 -10.75 22.54 3.03
C ARG A 32 -10.42 23.02 1.63
N ALA A 33 -9.70 22.22 0.86
CA ALA A 33 -9.32 22.52 -0.52
C ALA A 33 -10.38 22.15 -1.56
N SER A 34 -11.54 21.62 -1.13
CA SER A 34 -12.59 21.10 -2.01
C SER A 34 -12.15 19.98 -2.96
N MET A 35 -11.06 19.31 -2.62
CA MET A 35 -10.47 18.18 -3.37
C MET A 35 -10.88 16.81 -2.82
N TYR A 36 -11.68 16.80 -1.74
CA TYR A 36 -12.15 15.57 -1.12
C TYR A 36 -13.34 15.00 -1.87
N GLN A 37 -13.18 13.77 -2.33
CA GLN A 37 -14.25 13.02 -3.01
C GLN A 37 -14.45 11.67 -2.33
N VAL A 38 -15.68 11.20 -2.32
CA VAL A 38 -16.05 9.87 -1.84
C VAL A 38 -16.63 9.11 -3.00
N THR A 39 -16.00 8.00 -3.35
CA THR A 39 -16.48 7.06 -4.37
C THR A 39 -16.90 5.75 -3.71
N LYS A 40 -17.65 4.92 -4.42
CA LYS A 40 -17.95 3.56 -3.99
C LYS A 40 -17.09 2.58 -4.77
N ASP A 41 -16.49 1.65 -4.04
CA ASP A 41 -15.81 0.51 -4.61
C ASP A 41 -16.83 -0.48 -5.23
N ASN A 42 -16.36 -1.42 -6.04
CA ASN A 42 -17.16 -2.51 -6.64
C ASN A 42 -17.91 -3.34 -5.60
N TRP A 43 -17.46 -3.32 -4.35
CA TRP A 43 -18.08 -3.99 -3.20
C TRP A 43 -19.05 -3.09 -2.41
N GLY A 44 -19.28 -1.86 -2.87
CA GLY A 44 -20.17 -0.89 -2.21
C GLY A 44 -19.55 -0.14 -1.03
N ASN A 45 -18.27 -0.40 -0.68
CA ASN A 45 -17.58 0.32 0.37
C ASN A 45 -17.26 1.75 -0.07
N GLN A 46 -17.29 2.68 0.89
CA GLN A 46 -16.89 4.06 0.64
C GLN A 46 -15.36 4.16 0.59
N VAL A 47 -14.84 4.70 -0.51
CA VAL A 47 -13.43 5.00 -0.71
C VAL A 47 -13.27 6.51 -0.75
N GLU A 48 -12.42 7.03 0.12
CA GLU A 48 -12.12 8.45 0.23
C GLU A 48 -10.92 8.79 -0.65
N ASN A 49 -11.06 9.83 -1.45
CA ASN A 49 -10.07 10.20 -2.46
C ASN A 49 -9.58 11.65 -2.28
N TYR A 50 -8.38 11.91 -2.73
CA TYR A 50 -7.86 13.23 -3.05
C TYR A 50 -7.95 13.43 -4.57
N GLY A 51 -8.93 14.21 -5.02
CA GLY A 51 -9.27 14.20 -6.43
C GLY A 51 -9.70 12.80 -6.89
N SER A 52 -8.89 12.19 -7.75
CA SER A 52 -9.10 10.82 -8.27
C SER A 52 -8.29 9.75 -7.54
N ILE A 53 -7.42 10.12 -6.59
CA ILE A 53 -6.44 9.22 -5.98
C ILE A 53 -6.95 8.77 -4.61
N PRO A 54 -7.15 7.45 -4.38
CA PRO A 54 -7.64 6.92 -3.11
C PRO A 54 -6.59 7.02 -2.00
N PHE A 55 -7.08 7.30 -0.79
CA PHE A 55 -6.30 7.18 0.44
C PHE A 55 -6.31 5.75 0.94
N VAL A 56 -5.14 5.23 1.27
CA VAL A 56 -4.96 3.89 1.84
C VAL A 56 -4.25 4.00 3.19
N ASP A 57 -4.94 3.59 4.24
CA ASP A 57 -4.36 3.44 5.56
C ASP A 57 -3.59 2.11 5.63
N MET A 58 -2.28 2.20 5.89
CA MET A 58 -1.39 1.03 5.97
C MET A 58 -1.56 0.22 7.25
N LYS A 59 -2.31 0.73 8.23
CA LYS A 59 -2.62 0.07 9.51
C LYS A 59 -1.38 -0.44 10.25
N THR A 60 -1.57 -1.51 11.03
CA THR A 60 -0.54 -2.15 11.84
C THR A 60 0.02 -3.40 11.18
N LYS A 61 1.23 -3.79 11.57
CA LYS A 61 1.84 -5.04 11.12
C LYS A 61 1.06 -6.24 11.66
N PRO A 62 0.91 -7.33 10.90
CA PRO A 62 0.24 -8.53 11.36
C PRO A 62 0.84 -9.07 12.67
N GLY A 63 -0.03 -9.36 13.66
CA GLY A 63 0.37 -9.92 14.95
C GLY A 63 1.01 -8.94 15.94
N THR A 64 1.11 -7.66 15.60
CA THR A 64 1.63 -6.62 16.50
C THR A 64 0.74 -5.37 16.46
N ASN A 65 0.96 -4.44 17.43
CA ASN A 65 0.32 -3.12 17.40
C ASN A 65 1.21 -2.06 16.73
N ASP A 66 2.37 -2.45 16.19
CA ASP A 66 3.28 -1.54 15.52
C ASP A 66 2.70 -1.08 14.18
N GLU A 67 2.69 0.22 13.95
CA GLU A 67 2.26 0.78 12.67
C GLU A 67 3.23 0.40 11.54
N VAL A 68 2.71 0.06 10.35
CA VAL A 68 3.55 -0.21 9.16
C VAL A 68 4.33 1.03 8.78
N VAL A 69 3.66 2.19 8.81
CA VAL A 69 4.31 3.51 8.63
C VAL A 69 4.36 4.19 9.98
N GLY A 70 5.51 4.13 10.63
CA GLY A 70 5.72 4.68 11.97
C GLY A 70 5.68 6.21 12.00
N ILE A 71 5.46 6.74 13.19
CA ILE A 71 5.63 8.15 13.52
C ILE A 71 6.88 8.25 14.38
N ASP A 72 7.79 9.15 14.02
CA ASP A 72 8.94 9.48 14.85
C ASP A 72 8.45 10.10 16.16
N ASP A 73 8.82 9.48 17.28
CA ASP A 73 8.34 9.89 18.61
C ASP A 73 8.91 11.24 19.04
N ASP A 74 10.13 11.55 18.67
CA ASP A 74 10.81 12.79 19.05
C ASP A 74 10.33 13.97 18.18
N ALA A 75 10.36 13.82 16.86
CA ALA A 75 9.98 14.87 15.92
C ALA A 75 8.48 14.94 15.65
N GLY A 76 7.72 13.89 15.93
CA GLY A 76 6.30 13.76 15.60
C GLY A 76 6.05 13.76 14.09
N THR A 77 7.01 13.29 13.30
CA THR A 77 6.97 13.27 11.84
C THR A 77 6.71 11.88 11.29
N THR A 78 6.13 11.82 10.11
CA THR A 78 5.89 10.57 9.37
C THR A 78 6.11 10.78 7.88
N SER A 79 5.99 9.70 7.12
CA SER A 79 6.16 9.71 5.66
C SER A 79 4.87 9.34 4.94
N LEU A 80 4.66 9.95 3.78
CA LEU A 80 3.61 9.63 2.83
C LEU A 80 4.21 8.88 1.65
N TYR A 81 3.61 7.79 1.27
CA TYR A 81 4.02 6.99 0.13
C TYR A 81 2.99 7.10 -0.97
N VAL A 82 3.45 7.26 -2.18
CA VAL A 82 2.61 7.34 -3.36
C VAL A 82 3.16 6.41 -4.41
N ALA A 83 2.31 5.63 -5.06
CA ALA A 83 2.75 4.69 -6.07
C ALA A 83 1.73 4.58 -7.20
N ARG A 84 2.25 4.41 -8.41
CA ARG A 84 1.48 4.02 -9.59
C ARG A 84 1.62 2.51 -9.80
N LEU A 85 0.53 1.79 -9.52
CA LEU A 85 0.44 0.34 -9.65
C LEU A 85 0.11 -0.01 -11.10
N ALA A 86 1.13 -0.25 -11.91
CA ALA A 86 1.00 -0.57 -13.32
C ALA A 86 2.21 -1.37 -13.80
N MET A 87 2.10 -2.07 -14.93
CA MET A 87 3.18 -2.86 -15.52
C MET A 87 4.42 -2.05 -15.91
N ASP A 88 4.26 -0.76 -16.13
CA ASP A 88 5.33 0.21 -16.40
C ASP A 88 5.75 1.00 -15.15
N GLY A 89 5.06 0.81 -14.02
CA GLY A 89 5.34 1.43 -12.72
C GLY A 89 5.81 0.43 -11.67
N LEU A 90 5.12 0.41 -10.55
CA LEU A 90 5.32 -0.55 -9.46
C LEU A 90 4.43 -1.77 -9.70
N HIS A 91 5.01 -2.95 -9.81
CA HIS A 91 4.28 -4.20 -10.04
C HIS A 91 4.92 -5.39 -9.32
N ALA A 92 4.12 -6.43 -9.13
CA ALA A 92 4.61 -7.70 -8.61
C ALA A 92 5.25 -8.54 -9.72
N VAL A 93 6.29 -9.25 -9.39
CA VAL A 93 7.01 -10.19 -10.27
C VAL A 93 7.17 -11.54 -9.60
N SER A 94 7.16 -12.60 -10.40
CA SER A 94 7.42 -13.98 -9.96
C SER A 94 8.32 -14.69 -10.98
N PHE A 95 8.75 -15.90 -10.67
CA PHE A 95 9.53 -16.69 -11.62
C PHE A 95 8.73 -17.02 -12.86
N ALA A 96 9.37 -16.89 -14.03
CA ALA A 96 8.76 -17.26 -15.30
C ALA A 96 8.49 -18.76 -15.37
N GLY A 97 7.29 -19.14 -15.84
CA GLY A 97 6.91 -20.53 -16.02
C GLY A 97 6.50 -21.30 -14.75
N VAL A 98 6.49 -20.62 -13.60
CA VAL A 98 6.09 -21.22 -12.31
C VAL A 98 4.96 -20.41 -11.71
N ALA A 99 3.96 -21.09 -11.11
CA ALA A 99 2.90 -20.40 -10.38
C ALA A 99 3.49 -19.63 -9.19
N PRO A 100 3.05 -18.38 -8.92
CA PRO A 100 3.56 -17.57 -7.81
C PRO A 100 3.34 -18.24 -6.44
N VAL A 101 2.28 -19.01 -6.31
CA VAL A 101 1.96 -19.80 -5.12
C VAL A 101 1.93 -21.27 -5.50
N GLN A 102 2.74 -22.06 -4.83
CA GLN A 102 2.76 -23.52 -4.97
C GLN A 102 2.22 -24.14 -3.69
N ILE A 103 1.39 -25.14 -3.85
CA ILE A 103 0.74 -25.85 -2.73
C ILE A 103 1.00 -27.34 -2.88
N TRP A 104 1.62 -27.93 -1.87
CA TRP A 104 1.76 -29.37 -1.72
C TRP A 104 0.81 -29.87 -0.65
N LEU A 105 -0.17 -30.62 -1.08
CA LEU A 105 -1.15 -31.21 -0.17
C LEU A 105 -0.52 -32.40 0.59
N PRO A 106 -0.94 -32.64 1.83
CA PRO A 106 -0.45 -33.80 2.58
C PRO A 106 -0.88 -35.10 1.93
N ASP A 107 0.04 -36.07 1.90
CA ASP A 107 -0.25 -37.43 1.48
C ASP A 107 -1.00 -38.18 2.59
N PHE A 108 -2.24 -38.54 2.31
CA PHE A 108 -3.12 -39.31 3.23
C PHE A 108 -2.97 -40.82 3.06
N SER A 109 -2.24 -41.31 2.06
CA SER A 109 -1.97 -42.72 1.84
C SER A 109 -0.95 -43.29 2.84
N THR A 110 -0.03 -42.43 3.31
CA THR A 110 0.98 -42.81 4.29
C THR A 110 0.40 -42.84 5.70
N ALA A 111 0.67 -43.92 6.45
CA ALA A 111 0.25 -44.01 7.84
C ALA A 111 0.95 -42.97 8.72
N GLY A 112 0.23 -42.43 9.69
CA GLY A 112 0.75 -41.47 10.66
C GLY A 112 -0.31 -40.47 11.12
N ALA A 113 -0.21 -40.06 12.38
CA ALA A 113 -1.15 -39.12 12.99
C ALA A 113 -0.95 -37.65 12.56
N VAL A 114 0.24 -37.32 12.11
CA VAL A 114 0.59 -35.95 11.66
C VAL A 114 0.74 -35.93 10.14
N LYS A 115 0.01 -35.05 9.51
CA LYS A 115 0.09 -34.78 8.06
C LYS A 115 0.67 -33.38 7.85
N LYS A 116 1.65 -33.27 6.95
CA LYS A 116 2.29 -31.99 6.58
C LYS A 116 1.85 -31.58 5.19
N GLY A 117 1.31 -30.37 5.07
CA GLY A 117 1.14 -29.67 3.80
C GLY A 117 2.09 -28.48 3.78
N GLU A 118 2.57 -28.11 2.60
CA GLU A 118 3.48 -26.99 2.41
C GLU A 118 2.88 -25.99 1.43
N VAL A 119 3.09 -24.70 1.70
CA VAL A 119 2.72 -23.61 0.81
C VAL A 119 3.96 -22.73 0.64
N GLU A 120 4.38 -22.57 -0.59
CA GLU A 120 5.52 -21.71 -0.94
C GLU A 120 5.01 -20.56 -1.83
N MET A 121 5.49 -19.34 -1.55
CA MET A 121 5.22 -18.18 -2.37
C MET A 121 6.53 -17.53 -2.81
N ASN A 122 6.74 -17.49 -4.13
CA ASN A 122 7.90 -16.86 -4.77
C ASN A 122 7.43 -15.58 -5.49
N ALA A 123 7.52 -14.45 -4.80
CA ALA A 123 7.13 -13.16 -5.35
C ALA A 123 8.07 -12.05 -4.88
N ALA A 124 8.24 -11.05 -5.72
CA ALA A 124 8.96 -9.83 -5.42
C ALA A 124 8.22 -8.62 -5.98
N ILE A 125 8.69 -7.42 -5.62
CA ILE A 125 8.14 -6.16 -6.14
C ILE A 125 9.23 -5.51 -6.99
N ALA A 126 8.87 -5.06 -8.19
CA ALA A 126 9.74 -4.36 -9.11
C ALA A 126 9.21 -2.94 -9.40
N LEU A 127 10.11 -1.96 -9.39
CA LEU A 127 9.84 -0.59 -9.83
C LEU A 127 10.55 -0.38 -11.16
N LYS A 128 9.79 -0.28 -12.25
CA LYS A 128 10.33 -0.14 -13.60
C LYS A 128 10.68 1.32 -13.92
N ALA A 129 9.86 2.26 -13.48
CA ALA A 129 10.11 3.69 -13.64
C ALA A 129 10.33 4.33 -12.27
N SER A 130 11.46 5.00 -12.06
CA SER A 130 11.82 5.60 -10.77
C SER A 130 10.84 6.67 -10.29
N LYS A 131 10.22 7.41 -11.21
CA LYS A 131 9.20 8.42 -10.90
C LYS A 131 7.78 7.87 -10.79
N ALA A 132 7.57 6.57 -10.93
CA ALA A 132 6.26 5.93 -10.72
C ALA A 132 5.93 5.73 -9.23
N ALA A 133 6.89 5.92 -8.35
CA ALA A 133 6.70 5.93 -6.91
C ALA A 133 7.46 7.07 -6.27
N GLY A 134 6.93 7.60 -5.18
CA GLY A 134 7.54 8.69 -4.44
C GLY A 134 7.25 8.61 -2.94
N VAL A 135 8.16 9.21 -2.17
CA VAL A 135 8.02 9.33 -0.72
C VAL A 135 8.14 10.78 -0.32
N PHE A 136 7.12 11.30 0.33
CA PHE A 136 7.13 12.61 0.94
C PHE A 136 7.38 12.47 2.43
N ARG A 137 8.55 12.91 2.88
CA ARG A 137 9.07 12.68 4.24
C ARG A 137 8.87 13.89 5.14
N ASN A 138 9.09 13.67 6.44
CA ASN A 138 9.11 14.73 7.47
C ASN A 138 7.79 15.51 7.58
N ILE A 139 6.66 14.82 7.42
CA ILE A 139 5.34 15.44 7.57
C ILE A 139 4.98 15.42 9.06
N LYS A 140 4.80 16.59 9.65
CA LYS A 140 4.45 16.72 11.07
C LYS A 140 3.00 16.32 11.33
N VAL A 141 2.81 15.33 12.19
CA VAL A 141 1.48 14.77 12.55
C VAL A 141 1.16 14.85 14.04
N LYS A 142 2.13 15.18 14.89
CA LYS A 142 1.94 15.52 16.30
C LYS A 142 1.98 17.03 16.50
#